data_37fa5f9e9590210564738dd4ce50b515
#
_entry.id   37fa5f9e9590210564738dd4ce50b515
#
_cell.length_a   1.000
_cell.length_b   1.000
_cell.length_c   1.000
_cell.angle_alpha   90.00
_cell.angle_beta   90.00
_cell.angle_gamma   90.00
#
_symmetry.space_group_name_H-M   'P 1'
#
loop_
_entity.id
_entity.type
_entity.pdbx_description
1 polymer ?
#
loop_
_entity_poly.entity_id
_entity_poly.type
_entity_poly.pdbx_seq_one_letter_code
_entity_poly.pdbx_strand_id
1 'polypeptide(L)'
;ITSVGNLKERVNVTLFDENNKLIGSKIIKITGKESQENVRFQIKPNRIGENSYLIKCSALSDEINIQNNQQKIVIHVMKDQYNIALITGAPNYNTRLLKEHLSRTKNNRIDHFVYIKDQFIPPMKMFWEKKYEVIIFDNNPVRNNYEKWNSLLRIFTKKLISHNSSLLIIPGPEITINSINKYLRIIDTESEEIMSKDKSEYKWGFTSQWSNNFSFNDSKFVNNNFESLPPQIPAFQLVKSDNEARNNFAEYKQMNKPN
;
A
#
# COMPACT_ATOMS: atom_id res chain seq x y z
N ILE A 1 -16.55 9.72 -28.79
CA ILE A 1 -16.26 10.89 -29.63
C ILE A 1 -17.59 11.49 -30.02
N THR A 2 -17.77 12.74 -29.71
CA THR A 2 -18.98 13.48 -30.02
C THR A 2 -18.63 14.59 -31.01
N SER A 3 -19.41 14.74 -32.06
CA SER A 3 -19.27 15.82 -33.03
C SER A 3 -20.58 16.52 -33.28
N VAL A 4 -20.51 17.83 -33.50
CA VAL A 4 -21.65 18.68 -33.81
C VAL A 4 -21.37 19.43 -35.10
N GLY A 5 -22.28 19.38 -36.05
CA GLY A 5 -22.14 19.99 -37.36
C GLY A 5 -22.67 19.06 -38.48
N ASN A 6 -22.96 19.60 -39.65
CA ASN A 6 -23.47 18.80 -40.76
C ASN A 6 -22.31 18.07 -41.48
N LEU A 7 -21.80 17.03 -40.83
CA LEU A 7 -20.54 16.34 -41.19
C LEU A 7 -20.83 15.05 -41.96
N LYS A 8 -19.93 14.73 -42.88
CA LYS A 8 -19.89 13.44 -43.61
C LYS A 8 -18.43 13.06 -43.85
N GLU A 9 -17.67 12.88 -42.76
CA GLU A 9 -16.24 12.67 -42.83
C GLU A 9 -15.78 11.40 -42.11
N ARG A 10 -14.54 10.99 -42.40
CA ARG A 10 -13.87 9.90 -41.72
C ARG A 10 -12.86 10.49 -40.76
N VAL A 11 -12.89 10.06 -39.52
CA VAL A 11 -11.95 10.45 -38.47
C VAL A 11 -11.06 9.24 -38.15
N ASN A 12 -9.78 9.45 -38.17
CA ASN A 12 -8.83 8.45 -37.69
C ASN A 12 -8.57 8.69 -36.19
N VAL A 13 -8.86 7.70 -35.39
CA VAL A 13 -8.63 7.71 -33.93
C VAL A 13 -7.42 6.84 -33.66
N THR A 14 -6.37 7.44 -33.11
CA THR A 14 -5.10 6.78 -32.82
C THR A 14 -4.83 6.76 -31.32
N LEU A 15 -4.23 5.68 -30.84
CA LEU A 15 -3.79 5.50 -29.48
C LEU A 15 -2.28 5.33 -29.43
N PHE A 16 -1.61 6.14 -28.62
CA PHE A 16 -0.17 6.11 -28.39
C PHE A 16 0.14 5.77 -26.94
N ASP A 17 1.27 5.12 -26.68
CA ASP A 17 1.84 4.97 -25.34
C ASP A 17 2.61 6.23 -24.91
N GLU A 18 3.17 6.19 -23.70
CA GLU A 18 3.98 7.28 -23.12
C GLU A 18 5.24 7.63 -23.93
N ASN A 19 5.74 6.70 -24.75
CA ASN A 19 6.91 6.86 -25.61
C ASN A 19 6.52 7.32 -27.02
N ASN A 20 5.27 7.76 -27.23
CA ASN A 20 4.70 8.10 -28.55
C ASN A 20 4.69 6.93 -29.56
N LYS A 21 4.75 5.69 -29.10
CA LYS A 21 4.60 4.52 -29.95
C LYS A 21 3.13 4.28 -30.23
N LEU A 22 2.78 4.10 -31.50
CA LEU A 22 1.42 3.76 -31.92
C LEU A 22 1.03 2.37 -31.41
N ILE A 23 -0.04 2.30 -30.60
CA ILE A 23 -0.63 1.06 -30.09
C ILE A 23 -1.77 0.57 -30.98
N GLY A 24 -2.57 1.49 -31.48
CA GLY A 24 -3.71 1.15 -32.32
C GLY A 24 -4.29 2.34 -33.07
N SER A 25 -4.99 2.05 -34.15
CA SER A 25 -5.68 3.04 -34.95
C SER A 25 -7.03 2.49 -35.40
N LYS A 26 -8.07 3.32 -35.40
CA LYS A 26 -9.40 3.00 -35.92
C LYS A 26 -9.98 4.17 -36.69
N ILE A 27 -10.61 3.88 -37.81
CA ILE A 27 -11.31 4.86 -38.59
C ILE A 27 -12.81 4.77 -38.27
N ILE A 28 -13.39 5.89 -37.88
CA ILE A 28 -14.84 6.05 -37.67
C ILE A 28 -15.43 6.97 -38.75
N LYS A 29 -16.70 6.80 -39.02
CA LYS A 29 -17.44 7.70 -39.93
C LYS A 29 -18.34 8.58 -39.09
N ILE A 30 -18.19 9.86 -39.21
CA ILE A 30 -19.05 10.85 -38.59
C ILE A 30 -20.05 11.31 -39.63
N THR A 31 -21.34 11.21 -39.33
CA THR A 31 -22.43 11.58 -40.26
C THR A 31 -23.55 12.29 -39.53
N GLY A 32 -24.05 13.38 -40.11
CA GLY A 32 -25.24 14.11 -39.62
C GLY A 32 -24.90 15.34 -38.78
N LYS A 33 -25.94 15.93 -38.19
CA LYS A 33 -25.84 17.17 -37.40
C LYS A 33 -25.24 16.96 -36.02
N GLU A 34 -25.46 15.79 -35.42
CA GLU A 34 -24.86 15.32 -34.19
C GLU A 34 -24.52 13.86 -34.36
N SER A 35 -23.29 13.48 -33.96
CA SER A 35 -22.85 12.10 -34.01
C SER A 35 -22.11 11.78 -32.74
N GLN A 36 -22.37 10.59 -32.17
CA GLN A 36 -21.65 10.03 -31.04
C GLN A 36 -21.17 8.64 -31.41
N GLU A 37 -19.85 8.48 -31.47
CA GLU A 37 -19.22 7.22 -31.83
C GLU A 37 -18.36 6.66 -30.69
N ASN A 38 -18.52 5.36 -30.43
CA ASN A 38 -17.76 4.65 -29.41
C ASN A 38 -16.58 3.91 -30.05
N VAL A 39 -15.37 4.23 -29.60
CA VAL A 39 -14.14 3.56 -30.04
C VAL A 39 -13.57 2.75 -28.88
N ARG A 40 -13.28 1.47 -29.13
CA ARG A 40 -12.70 0.59 -28.14
C ARG A 40 -11.30 0.17 -28.59
N PHE A 41 -10.32 0.36 -27.71
CA PHE A 41 -8.97 -0.18 -27.85
C PHE A 41 -8.73 -1.22 -26.78
N GLN A 42 -8.06 -2.29 -27.13
CA GLN A 42 -7.59 -3.29 -26.18
C GLN A 42 -6.11 -3.03 -25.93
N ILE A 43 -5.79 -2.76 -24.65
CA ILE A 43 -4.42 -2.43 -24.23
C ILE A 43 -3.92 -3.53 -23.32
N LYS A 44 -2.67 -3.94 -23.52
CA LYS A 44 -1.93 -4.78 -22.59
C LYS A 44 -0.80 -3.95 -21.99
N PRO A 45 -0.97 -3.43 -20.76
CA PRO A 45 0.06 -2.64 -20.10
C PRO A 45 1.35 -3.45 -19.93
N ASN A 46 2.49 -2.80 -20.08
CA ASN A 46 3.81 -3.45 -20.03
C ASN A 46 4.43 -3.41 -18.63
N ARG A 47 3.93 -2.55 -17.74
CA ARG A 47 4.49 -2.37 -16.39
C ARG A 47 3.39 -2.17 -15.35
N ILE A 48 3.72 -2.52 -14.11
CA ILE A 48 2.95 -2.20 -12.93
C ILE A 48 3.12 -0.71 -12.60
N GLY A 49 2.09 -0.07 -12.04
CA GLY A 49 2.06 1.35 -11.75
C GLY A 49 1.34 2.16 -12.82
N GLU A 50 1.65 3.44 -12.90
CA GLU A 50 1.00 4.35 -13.84
C GLU A 50 1.50 4.12 -15.26
N ASN A 51 0.55 3.94 -16.17
CA ASN A 51 0.76 3.86 -17.61
C ASN A 51 -0.05 4.97 -18.27
N SER A 52 0.61 5.87 -18.96
CA SER A 52 -0.04 6.99 -19.66
C SER A 52 -0.23 6.65 -21.13
N TYR A 53 -1.38 7.01 -21.65
CA TYR A 53 -1.75 6.84 -23.05
C TYR A 53 -2.29 8.16 -23.60
N LEU A 54 -2.06 8.41 -24.88
CA LEU A 54 -2.53 9.59 -25.58
C LEU A 54 -3.45 9.16 -26.73
N ILE A 55 -4.72 9.55 -26.66
CA ILE A 55 -5.65 9.39 -27.77
C ILE A 55 -5.60 10.66 -28.61
N LYS A 56 -5.51 10.48 -29.92
CA LYS A 56 -5.61 11.58 -30.89
C LYS A 56 -6.64 11.25 -31.95
N CYS A 57 -7.44 12.26 -32.32
CA CYS A 57 -8.33 12.22 -33.47
C CYS A 57 -7.75 13.08 -34.58
N SER A 58 -7.90 12.64 -35.85
CA SER A 58 -7.57 13.51 -36.96
C SER A 58 -8.50 14.72 -37.00
N ALA A 59 -8.00 15.89 -37.33
CA ALA A 59 -8.81 17.08 -37.50
C ALA A 59 -9.79 16.90 -38.67
N LEU A 60 -10.94 17.52 -38.55
CA LEU A 60 -11.91 17.66 -39.65
C LEU A 60 -11.62 18.92 -40.48
N SER A 61 -12.09 18.97 -41.73
CA SER A 61 -11.77 20.06 -42.66
C SER A 61 -12.20 21.46 -42.17
N ASP A 62 -13.34 21.53 -41.46
CA ASP A 62 -13.91 22.80 -40.98
C ASP A 62 -13.97 22.87 -39.43
N GLU A 63 -13.04 22.20 -38.77
CA GLU A 63 -13.06 22.12 -37.29
C GLU A 63 -12.55 23.41 -36.65
N ILE A 64 -13.38 24.03 -35.82
CA ILE A 64 -13.09 25.31 -35.15
C ILE A 64 -12.10 25.12 -34.02
N ASN A 65 -12.14 23.97 -33.31
CA ASN A 65 -11.28 23.69 -32.18
C ASN A 65 -10.62 22.34 -32.29
N ILE A 66 -9.32 22.33 -32.63
CA ILE A 66 -8.51 21.11 -32.75
C ILE A 66 -7.81 20.71 -31.45
N GLN A 67 -7.87 21.54 -30.41
CA GLN A 67 -7.19 21.25 -29.13
C GLN A 67 -7.87 20.10 -28.37
N ASN A 68 -9.17 19.93 -28.53
CA ASN A 68 -9.95 18.86 -27.95
C ASN A 68 -9.78 17.51 -28.65
N ASN A 69 -9.05 17.46 -29.78
CA ASN A 69 -8.77 16.24 -30.54
C ASN A 69 -7.71 15.35 -29.91
N GLN A 70 -7.26 15.68 -28.72
CA GLN A 70 -6.33 14.84 -27.99
C GLN A 70 -6.70 14.76 -26.50
N GLN A 71 -6.57 13.55 -25.96
CA GLN A 71 -6.85 13.30 -24.55
C GLN A 71 -5.81 12.35 -23.96
N LYS A 72 -5.24 12.72 -22.83
CA LYS A 72 -4.37 11.86 -22.05
C LYS A 72 -5.21 11.00 -21.09
N ILE A 73 -4.94 9.70 -21.09
CA ILE A 73 -5.53 8.72 -20.17
C ILE A 73 -4.41 8.14 -19.33
N VAL A 74 -4.63 8.05 -18.03
CA VAL A 74 -3.72 7.37 -17.09
C VAL A 74 -4.41 6.13 -16.56
N ILE A 75 -3.78 4.97 -16.74
CA ILE A 75 -4.25 3.68 -16.23
C ILE A 75 -3.28 3.22 -15.14
N HIS A 76 -3.80 2.99 -13.95
CA HIS A 76 -3.02 2.45 -12.85
C HIS A 76 -3.11 0.93 -12.85
N VAL A 77 -2.00 0.27 -13.18
CA VAL A 77 -1.91 -1.20 -13.23
C VAL A 77 -1.41 -1.71 -11.90
N MET A 78 -2.25 -2.44 -11.21
CA MET A 78 -1.89 -3.09 -9.95
C MET A 78 -1.31 -4.48 -10.20
N LYS A 79 -0.47 -4.93 -9.28
CA LYS A 79 0.07 -6.29 -9.30
C LYS A 79 -1.04 -7.28 -8.91
N ASP A 80 -1.20 -8.34 -9.67
CA ASP A 80 -2.25 -9.34 -9.41
C ASP A 80 -1.98 -10.19 -8.16
N GLN A 81 -0.73 -10.25 -7.69
CA GLN A 81 -0.35 -11.14 -6.60
C GLN A 81 0.82 -10.61 -5.78
N TYR A 82 0.66 -10.62 -4.45
CA TYR A 82 1.69 -10.26 -3.50
C TYR A 82 2.18 -11.47 -2.73
N ASN A 83 3.51 -11.68 -2.66
CA ASN A 83 4.11 -12.63 -1.74
C ASN A 83 4.37 -11.92 -0.43
N ILE A 84 3.78 -12.43 0.63
CA ILE A 84 3.86 -11.86 1.98
C ILE A 84 4.61 -12.86 2.87
N ALA A 85 5.66 -12.41 3.55
CA ALA A 85 6.27 -13.15 4.63
C ALA A 85 5.69 -12.66 5.95
N LEU A 86 4.96 -13.52 6.65
CA LEU A 86 4.53 -13.27 8.02
C LEU A 86 5.49 -13.98 8.97
N ILE A 87 6.25 -13.23 9.75
CA ILE A 87 7.27 -13.74 10.66
C ILE A 87 6.83 -13.47 12.09
N THR A 88 6.38 -14.52 12.78
CA THR A 88 5.82 -14.45 14.12
C THR A 88 6.80 -15.00 15.15
N GLY A 89 7.19 -14.16 16.10
CA GLY A 89 8.09 -14.54 17.20
C GLY A 89 7.38 -15.26 18.33
N ALA A 90 6.22 -14.75 18.76
CA ALA A 90 5.36 -15.40 19.74
C ALA A 90 3.89 -15.28 19.28
N PRO A 91 3.32 -16.39 18.79
CA PRO A 91 1.94 -16.40 18.29
C PRO A 91 0.94 -16.10 19.38
N ASN A 92 -0.06 -15.29 19.05
CA ASN A 92 -1.16 -14.94 19.95
C ASN A 92 -2.48 -14.82 19.17
N TYR A 93 -3.53 -14.35 19.82
CA TYR A 93 -4.83 -14.18 19.18
C TYR A 93 -4.78 -13.23 17.97
N ASN A 94 -4.02 -12.14 18.07
CA ASN A 94 -3.87 -11.17 16.98
C ASN A 94 -3.16 -11.79 15.76
N THR A 95 -2.20 -12.68 15.97
CA THR A 95 -1.56 -13.46 14.89
C THR A 95 -2.57 -14.23 14.05
N ARG A 96 -3.54 -14.88 14.73
CA ARG A 96 -4.61 -15.62 14.06
C ARG A 96 -5.48 -14.71 13.22
N LEU A 97 -5.93 -13.59 13.78
CA LEU A 97 -6.74 -12.61 13.08
C LEU A 97 -6.00 -12.01 11.88
N LEU A 98 -4.74 -11.63 12.06
CA LEU A 98 -3.89 -11.09 11.00
C LEU A 98 -3.76 -12.07 9.84
N LYS A 99 -3.41 -13.32 10.13
CA LYS A 99 -3.30 -14.37 9.13
C LYS A 99 -4.62 -14.59 8.38
N GLU A 100 -5.74 -14.63 9.10
CA GLU A 100 -7.06 -14.80 8.52
C GLU A 100 -7.41 -13.65 7.56
N HIS A 101 -7.19 -12.39 7.99
CA HIS A 101 -7.47 -11.22 7.15
C HIS A 101 -6.58 -11.19 5.90
N LEU A 102 -5.28 -11.44 6.04
CA LEU A 102 -4.37 -11.50 4.89
C LEU A 102 -4.78 -12.58 3.88
N SER A 103 -5.28 -13.72 4.37
CA SER A 103 -5.70 -14.86 3.53
C SER A 103 -7.04 -14.66 2.81
N ARG A 104 -7.87 -13.72 3.27
CA ARG A 104 -9.15 -13.39 2.60
C ARG A 104 -8.95 -12.76 1.23
N THR A 105 -7.82 -12.09 1.02
CA THR A 105 -7.48 -11.50 -0.28
C THR A 105 -6.92 -12.58 -1.19
N LYS A 106 -7.68 -12.98 -2.21
CA LYS A 106 -7.34 -14.10 -3.12
C LYS A 106 -5.97 -13.95 -3.80
N ASN A 107 -5.49 -12.73 -3.91
CA ASN A 107 -4.25 -12.41 -4.60
C ASN A 107 -3.01 -12.42 -3.70
N ASN A 108 -3.18 -12.69 -2.41
CA ASN A 108 -2.06 -12.78 -1.46
C ASN A 108 -1.55 -14.21 -1.34
N ARG A 109 -0.26 -14.39 -1.47
CA ARG A 109 0.47 -15.62 -1.09
C ARG A 109 1.22 -15.39 0.19
N ILE A 110 0.84 -16.09 1.26
CA ILE A 110 1.39 -15.89 2.60
C ILE A 110 2.25 -17.08 2.96
N ASP A 111 3.53 -16.84 3.22
CA ASP A 111 4.41 -17.78 3.89
C ASP A 111 4.49 -17.35 5.35
N HIS A 112 4.00 -18.17 6.25
CA HIS A 112 3.95 -17.89 7.68
C HIS A 112 5.05 -18.65 8.41
N PHE A 113 6.04 -17.93 8.91
CA PHE A 113 7.17 -18.43 9.68
C PHE A 113 6.91 -18.21 11.17
N VAL A 114 6.72 -19.27 11.92
CA VAL A 114 6.42 -19.21 13.35
C VAL A 114 7.61 -19.71 14.16
N TYR A 115 8.05 -18.95 15.17
CA TYR A 115 9.11 -19.33 16.07
C TYR A 115 8.57 -20.25 17.18
N ILE A 116 9.03 -21.51 17.16
CA ILE A 116 8.61 -22.55 18.09
C ILE A 116 9.83 -23.38 18.50
N LYS A 117 10.02 -23.58 19.80
CA LYS A 117 11.14 -24.42 20.31
C LYS A 117 12.49 -24.07 19.66
N ASP A 118 12.87 -22.80 19.74
CA ASP A 118 14.14 -22.23 19.26
C ASP A 118 14.42 -22.32 17.76
N GLN A 119 13.37 -22.58 16.96
CA GLN A 119 13.47 -22.59 15.51
C GLN A 119 12.22 -22.02 14.83
N PHE A 120 12.36 -21.59 13.59
CA PHE A 120 11.23 -21.19 12.77
C PHE A 120 10.68 -22.38 11.98
N ILE A 121 9.36 -22.46 11.91
CA ILE A 121 8.62 -23.40 11.09
C ILE A 121 7.70 -22.61 10.14
N PRO A 122 7.87 -22.73 8.80
CA PRO A 122 8.92 -23.46 8.09
C PRO A 122 10.31 -22.85 8.33
N PRO A 123 11.39 -23.55 7.93
CA PRO A 123 12.76 -23.07 8.13
C PRO A 123 13.03 -21.72 7.45
N MET A 124 13.76 -20.82 8.13
CA MET A 124 14.08 -19.49 7.62
C MET A 124 14.91 -19.49 6.32
N LYS A 125 15.50 -20.63 5.94
CA LYS A 125 16.13 -20.78 4.62
C LYS A 125 15.16 -20.39 3.50
N MET A 126 13.91 -20.84 3.56
CA MET A 126 12.87 -20.49 2.57
C MET A 126 12.60 -18.99 2.49
N PHE A 127 12.62 -18.32 3.64
CA PHE A 127 12.48 -16.86 3.67
C PHE A 127 13.65 -16.17 2.94
N TRP A 128 14.88 -16.61 3.14
CA TRP A 128 16.05 -15.97 2.54
C TRP A 128 16.13 -16.18 1.03
N GLU A 129 15.67 -17.32 0.53
CA GLU A 129 15.72 -17.68 -0.89
C GLU A 129 14.60 -17.05 -1.72
N LYS A 130 13.45 -16.72 -1.13
CA LYS A 130 12.28 -16.21 -1.83
C LYS A 130 12.20 -14.67 -1.77
N LYS A 131 11.65 -14.08 -2.85
CA LYS A 131 11.31 -12.65 -2.88
C LYS A 131 9.93 -12.42 -2.28
N TYR A 132 9.83 -11.43 -1.39
CA TYR A 132 8.58 -10.96 -0.81
C TYR A 132 8.39 -9.48 -1.11
N GLU A 133 7.18 -9.06 -1.42
CA GLU A 133 6.82 -7.66 -1.57
C GLU A 133 6.53 -7.02 -0.22
N VAL A 134 6.00 -7.80 0.71
CA VAL A 134 5.71 -7.35 2.08
C VAL A 134 6.29 -8.34 3.08
N ILE A 135 6.99 -7.83 4.06
CA ILE A 135 7.50 -8.59 5.19
C ILE A 135 6.83 -8.04 6.45
N ILE A 136 6.15 -8.90 7.19
CA ILE A 136 5.43 -8.54 8.40
C ILE A 136 6.12 -9.18 9.59
N PHE A 137 6.59 -8.36 10.53
CA PHE A 137 7.02 -8.81 11.84
C PHE A 137 5.83 -8.73 12.79
N ASP A 138 5.35 -9.87 13.24
CA ASP A 138 4.27 -10.02 14.19
C ASP A 138 4.85 -10.53 15.51
N ASN A 139 4.83 -9.68 16.53
CA ASN A 139 5.44 -9.97 17.82
C ASN A 139 6.86 -10.59 17.66
N ASN A 140 7.69 -9.97 16.82
CA ASN A 140 9.03 -10.41 16.47
C ASN A 140 9.97 -9.19 16.26
N PRO A 141 11.25 -9.24 16.69
CA PRO A 141 11.87 -10.34 17.43
C PRO A 141 11.46 -10.35 18.90
N VAL A 142 11.34 -11.54 19.46
CA VAL A 142 11.10 -11.76 20.89
C VAL A 142 12.41 -12.02 21.64
N ARG A 143 12.37 -11.95 22.96
CA ARG A 143 13.54 -12.11 23.83
C ARG A 143 14.37 -13.35 23.50
N ASN A 144 13.72 -14.47 23.18
CA ASN A 144 14.41 -15.75 22.95
C ASN A 144 15.09 -15.84 21.58
N ASN A 145 14.70 -15.02 20.61
CA ASN A 145 15.29 -15.06 19.25
C ASN A 145 16.02 -13.76 18.86
N TYR A 146 16.02 -12.78 19.76
CA TYR A 146 16.56 -11.45 19.51
C TYR A 146 18.03 -11.46 19.04
N GLU A 147 18.91 -12.19 19.74
CA GLU A 147 20.35 -12.25 19.40
C GLU A 147 20.56 -12.78 17.99
N LYS A 148 19.81 -13.81 17.61
CA LYS A 148 19.87 -14.39 16.27
C LYS A 148 19.43 -13.39 15.21
N TRP A 149 18.31 -12.70 15.44
CA TRP A 149 17.84 -11.67 14.53
C TRP A 149 18.78 -10.47 14.44
N ASN A 150 19.36 -10.08 15.56
CA ASN A 150 20.34 -9.00 15.63
C ASN A 150 21.59 -9.31 14.76
N SER A 151 22.07 -10.52 14.79
CA SER A 151 23.19 -10.93 13.93
C SER A 151 22.86 -10.90 12.44
N LEU A 152 21.59 -11.06 12.09
CA LEU A 152 21.09 -11.06 10.70
C LEU A 152 20.63 -9.70 10.19
N LEU A 153 20.63 -8.66 11.05
CA LEU A 153 20.09 -7.34 10.72
C LEU A 153 20.64 -6.76 9.40
N ARG A 154 21.94 -6.84 9.20
CA ARG A 154 22.59 -6.34 7.97
C ARG A 154 22.11 -7.07 6.72
N ILE A 155 21.98 -8.39 6.78
CA ILE A 155 21.50 -9.21 5.66
C ILE A 155 20.03 -8.93 5.40
N PHE A 156 19.25 -8.75 6.47
CA PHE A 156 17.83 -8.41 6.38
C PHE A 156 17.61 -7.05 5.71
N THR A 157 18.33 -6.02 6.14
CA THR A 157 18.27 -4.68 5.51
C THR A 157 18.64 -4.75 4.02
N LYS A 158 19.72 -5.48 3.68
CA LYS A 158 20.09 -5.69 2.27
C LYS A 158 18.97 -6.38 1.49
N LYS A 159 18.29 -7.37 2.07
CA LYS A 159 17.15 -8.05 1.43
C LYS A 159 15.99 -7.11 1.19
N LEU A 160 15.61 -6.27 2.18
CA LEU A 160 14.56 -5.26 2.03
C LEU A 160 14.83 -4.34 0.83
N ILE A 161 16.03 -3.78 0.77
CA ILE A 161 16.41 -2.83 -0.29
C ILE A 161 16.47 -3.52 -1.66
N SER A 162 17.19 -4.65 -1.77
CA SER A 162 17.40 -5.31 -3.05
C SER A 162 16.13 -5.89 -3.66
N HIS A 163 15.15 -6.24 -2.85
CA HIS A 163 13.87 -6.76 -3.32
C HIS A 163 12.78 -5.70 -3.39
N ASN A 164 13.07 -4.46 -2.97
CA ASN A 164 12.09 -3.38 -2.81
C ASN A 164 10.89 -3.84 -1.98
N SER A 165 11.19 -4.45 -0.82
CA SER A 165 10.19 -5.00 0.08
C SER A 165 9.73 -3.96 1.08
N SER A 166 8.43 -3.89 1.35
CA SER A 166 7.88 -3.11 2.46
C SER A 166 7.99 -3.89 3.76
N LEU A 167 8.34 -3.21 4.85
CA LEU A 167 8.37 -3.79 6.20
C LEU A 167 7.23 -3.23 7.03
N LEU A 168 6.41 -4.12 7.60
CA LEU A 168 5.40 -3.81 8.60
C LEU A 168 5.80 -4.46 9.92
N ILE A 169 5.83 -3.68 10.98
CA ILE A 169 6.13 -4.17 12.33
C ILE A 169 4.87 -4.04 13.18
N ILE A 170 4.37 -5.16 13.67
CA ILE A 170 3.24 -5.25 14.59
C ILE A 170 3.80 -5.72 15.94
N PRO A 171 4.00 -4.81 16.89
CA PRO A 171 4.51 -5.18 18.19
C PRO A 171 3.50 -6.01 18.97
N GLY A 172 4.01 -6.91 19.79
CA GLY A 172 3.25 -7.73 20.73
C GLY A 172 3.83 -7.70 22.13
N PRO A 173 3.24 -8.44 23.08
CA PRO A 173 3.60 -8.36 24.50
C PRO A 173 5.00 -8.87 24.84
N GLU A 174 5.61 -9.71 23.98
CA GLU A 174 6.92 -10.28 24.22
C GLU A 174 8.07 -9.48 23.57
N ILE A 175 7.75 -8.41 22.86
CA ILE A 175 8.75 -7.49 22.30
C ILE A 175 9.29 -6.59 23.40
N THR A 176 10.61 -6.45 23.43
CA THR A 176 11.28 -5.44 24.26
C THR A 176 11.72 -4.26 23.40
N ILE A 177 11.82 -3.08 24.01
CA ILE A 177 12.27 -1.86 23.32
C ILE A 177 13.64 -2.06 22.68
N ASN A 178 14.56 -2.69 23.41
CA ASN A 178 15.89 -2.98 22.87
C ASN A 178 15.87 -3.90 21.65
N SER A 179 14.90 -4.83 21.57
CA SER A 179 14.77 -5.74 20.45
C SER A 179 14.17 -5.06 19.21
N ILE A 180 13.26 -4.14 19.39
CA ILE A 180 12.58 -3.50 18.27
C ILE A 180 13.35 -2.29 17.72
N ASN A 181 14.07 -1.54 18.56
CA ASN A 181 14.74 -0.30 18.15
C ASN A 181 15.76 -0.52 17.02
N LYS A 182 16.44 -1.65 17.00
CA LYS A 182 17.36 -1.95 15.90
C LYS A 182 16.68 -2.06 14.53
N TYR A 183 15.42 -2.51 14.51
CA TYR A 183 14.61 -2.60 13.29
C TYR A 183 13.93 -1.27 12.96
N LEU A 184 13.49 -0.54 13.99
CA LEU A 184 12.94 0.79 13.80
C LEU A 184 13.96 1.76 13.21
N ARG A 185 15.23 1.62 13.55
CA ARG A 185 16.33 2.40 12.95
C ARG A 185 16.50 2.18 11.45
N ILE A 186 16.06 1.04 10.89
CA ILE A 186 16.04 0.83 9.43
C ILE A 186 15.12 1.86 8.75
N ILE A 187 14.06 2.26 9.45
CA ILE A 187 13.10 3.26 9.00
C ILE A 187 13.29 4.61 9.70
N ASP A 188 14.48 4.84 10.25
CA ASP A 188 14.87 6.08 10.92
C ASP A 188 13.92 6.48 12.06
N THR A 189 13.57 5.51 12.90
CA THR A 189 12.67 5.68 14.06
C THR A 189 13.23 4.97 15.28
N GLU A 190 12.87 5.44 16.46
CA GLU A 190 13.18 4.79 17.72
C GLU A 190 11.92 4.76 18.60
N SER A 191 11.89 3.82 19.56
CA SER A 191 10.86 3.75 20.58
C SER A 191 11.46 3.97 21.96
N GLU A 192 10.67 4.58 22.84
CA GLU A 192 11.01 4.80 24.23
C GLU A 192 9.92 4.23 25.14
N GLU A 193 10.31 3.86 26.37
CA GLU A 193 9.35 3.47 27.40
C GLU A 193 8.48 4.66 27.79
N ILE A 194 7.20 4.41 27.89
CA ILE A 194 6.30 5.40 28.48
C ILE A 194 6.53 5.38 29.98
N MET A 195 7.29 6.35 30.44
CA MET A 195 7.50 6.58 31.88
C MET A 195 6.24 7.19 32.53
N SER A 196 5.09 6.60 32.35
CA SER A 196 3.92 7.10 33.04
C SER A 196 3.76 6.38 34.37
N LYS A 197 3.90 7.10 35.49
CA LYS A 197 3.40 6.68 36.80
C LYS A 197 1.87 6.54 36.80
N ASP A 198 1.21 7.16 35.84
CA ASP A 198 -0.21 7.05 35.56
C ASP A 198 -0.47 6.01 34.49
N LYS A 199 -1.18 4.96 34.84
CA LYS A 199 -1.77 4.03 33.87
C LYS A 199 -2.91 4.74 33.13
N SER A 200 -2.56 5.77 32.37
CA SER A 200 -3.53 6.52 31.58
C SER A 200 -4.03 5.65 30.45
N GLU A 201 -5.32 5.60 30.29
CA GLU A 201 -5.96 4.94 29.17
C GLU A 201 -5.94 5.88 27.97
N TYR A 202 -5.66 5.33 26.80
CA TYR A 202 -5.62 6.08 25.55
C TYR A 202 -6.65 5.53 24.56
N LYS A 203 -7.31 6.42 23.87
CA LYS A 203 -8.17 6.07 22.73
C LYS A 203 -7.45 6.31 21.42
N TRP A 204 -7.79 5.49 20.44
CA TRP A 204 -7.34 5.69 19.06
C TRP A 204 -8.00 6.92 18.45
N GLY A 205 -7.20 7.75 17.76
CA GLY A 205 -7.66 8.81 16.91
C GLY A 205 -6.98 8.75 15.57
N PHE A 206 -7.72 8.93 14.47
CA PHE A 206 -7.13 9.05 13.15
C PHE A 206 -6.66 10.47 12.90
N THR A 207 -5.51 10.61 12.25
CA THR A 207 -5.02 11.91 11.83
C THR A 207 -5.73 12.36 10.55
N SER A 208 -5.80 13.67 10.31
CA SER A 208 -6.36 14.22 9.07
C SER A 208 -5.61 13.77 7.81
N GLN A 209 -4.33 13.40 7.93
CA GLN A 209 -3.53 12.87 6.83
C GLN A 209 -4.03 11.51 6.34
N TRP A 210 -4.65 10.71 7.21
CA TRP A 210 -5.27 9.45 6.85
C TRP A 210 -6.37 9.63 5.80
N SER A 211 -7.27 10.58 6.02
CA SER A 211 -8.41 10.83 5.13
C SER A 211 -8.02 11.31 3.74
N ASN A 212 -6.84 11.93 3.61
CA ASN A 212 -6.35 12.48 2.35
C ASN A 212 -5.57 11.48 1.50
N ASN A 213 -4.93 10.49 2.12
CA ASN A 213 -4.03 9.56 1.44
C ASN A 213 -4.66 8.21 1.09
N PHE A 214 -5.77 7.85 1.73
CA PHE A 214 -6.46 6.59 1.49
C PHE A 214 -7.93 6.86 1.20
N SER A 215 -8.32 6.76 -0.06
CA SER A 215 -9.74 6.69 -0.42
C SER A 215 -10.27 5.31 0.00
N PHE A 216 -10.63 5.15 1.26
CA PHE A 216 -11.48 4.06 1.66
C PHE A 216 -12.88 4.31 1.07
N ASN A 217 -13.14 3.70 -0.07
CA ASN A 217 -14.46 3.73 -0.69
C ASN A 217 -15.54 3.00 0.13
N ASP A 218 -15.18 2.46 1.28
CA ASP A 218 -16.10 1.82 2.19
C ASP A 218 -16.49 2.79 3.30
N SER A 219 -17.52 3.61 3.02
CA SER A 219 -18.13 4.52 3.99
C SER A 219 -18.54 3.83 5.32
N LYS A 220 -18.65 2.50 5.32
CA LYS A 220 -18.90 1.71 6.52
C LYS A 220 -17.72 1.68 7.49
N PHE A 221 -16.48 1.79 7.00
CA PHE A 221 -15.29 1.81 7.87
C PHE A 221 -15.05 3.18 8.52
N VAL A 222 -15.34 4.26 7.81
CA VAL A 222 -15.12 5.63 8.29
C VAL A 222 -16.17 6.06 9.32
N ASN A 223 -17.39 5.52 9.22
CA ASN A 223 -18.52 5.89 10.11
C ASN A 223 -18.70 4.97 11.33
N ASN A 224 -18.00 3.83 11.40
CA ASN A 224 -18.16 2.89 12.50
C ASN A 224 -17.03 3.02 13.53
N ASN A 225 -17.24 3.97 14.45
CA ASN A 225 -16.95 3.83 15.88
C ASN A 225 -15.57 3.30 16.27
N PHE A 226 -14.48 3.93 15.78
CA PHE A 226 -13.20 3.79 16.48
C PHE A 226 -13.30 4.30 17.94
N GLU A 227 -14.28 5.14 18.23
CA GLU A 227 -14.63 5.54 19.61
C GLU A 227 -15.13 4.36 20.45
N SER A 228 -15.64 3.30 19.84
CA SER A 228 -16.10 2.09 20.52
C SER A 228 -15.00 1.05 20.77
N LEU A 229 -13.79 1.25 20.24
CA LEU A 229 -12.67 0.37 20.58
C LEU A 229 -12.31 0.54 22.04
N PRO A 230 -11.99 -0.56 22.75
CA PRO A 230 -11.59 -0.49 24.14
C PRO A 230 -10.32 0.37 24.26
N PRO A 231 -10.20 1.14 25.35
CA PRO A 231 -8.99 1.91 25.62
C PRO A 231 -7.78 1.00 25.67
N GLN A 232 -6.65 1.50 25.22
CA GLN A 232 -5.39 0.76 25.14
C GLN A 232 -4.37 1.39 26.08
N ILE A 233 -3.54 0.55 26.68
CA ILE A 233 -2.36 0.99 27.43
C ILE A 233 -1.16 0.75 26.54
N PRO A 234 -0.55 1.80 25.97
CA PRO A 234 0.60 1.63 25.12
C PRO A 234 1.82 1.18 25.93
N ALA A 235 2.58 0.22 25.40
CA ALA A 235 3.80 -0.29 26.05
C ALA A 235 5.01 0.64 25.82
N PHE A 236 5.02 1.36 24.71
CA PHE A 236 6.08 2.29 24.32
C PHE A 236 5.54 3.35 23.35
N GLN A 237 6.27 4.44 23.22
CA GLN A 237 5.98 5.49 22.25
C GLN A 237 7.08 5.57 21.19
N LEU A 238 6.71 5.97 19.97
CA LEU A 238 7.66 6.26 18.93
C LEU A 238 8.21 7.68 19.11
N VAL A 239 9.53 7.80 19.12
CA VAL A 239 10.22 9.10 19.14
C VAL A 239 10.24 9.64 17.73
N LYS A 240 9.91 10.92 17.55
CA LYS A 240 10.02 11.60 16.26
C LYS A 240 11.50 11.66 15.86
N SER A 241 11.85 11.21 14.67
CA SER A 241 13.08 11.65 14.02
C SER A 241 12.82 12.94 13.26
N ASP A 242 13.87 13.70 12.96
CA ASP A 242 13.80 14.96 12.25
C ASP A 242 13.37 14.85 10.77
N ASN A 243 12.98 13.67 10.32
CA ASN A 243 12.63 13.39 8.93
C ASN A 243 11.17 13.76 8.67
N GLU A 244 10.93 14.81 7.87
CA GLU A 244 9.61 15.34 7.51
C GLU A 244 8.70 14.36 6.73
N ALA A 245 9.25 13.24 6.22
CA ALA A 245 8.55 12.30 5.35
C ALA A 245 7.62 11.32 6.09
N ARG A 246 7.27 11.57 7.34
CA ARG A 246 6.45 10.66 8.14
C ARG A 246 4.97 11.00 8.08
N ASN A 247 4.19 10.03 7.70
CA ASN A 247 2.74 10.08 7.77
C ASN A 247 2.24 9.31 9.00
N ASN A 248 1.74 10.01 9.99
CA ASN A 248 1.04 9.40 11.12
C ASN A 248 -0.40 9.13 10.70
N PHE A 249 -0.77 7.86 10.56
CA PHE A 249 -2.14 7.47 10.20
C PHE A 249 -3.09 7.55 11.38
N ALA A 250 -2.60 7.21 12.58
CA ALA A 250 -3.37 7.22 13.80
C ALA A 250 -2.48 7.64 14.98
N GLU A 251 -3.09 8.19 15.98
CA GLU A 251 -2.46 8.59 17.23
C GLU A 251 -3.30 8.15 18.42
N TYR A 252 -2.66 7.95 19.56
CA TYR A 252 -3.36 7.76 20.82
C TYR A 252 -3.64 9.11 21.45
N LYS A 253 -4.89 9.34 21.82
CA LYS A 253 -5.29 10.51 22.61
C LYS A 253 -5.52 10.10 24.04
N GLN A 254 -4.83 10.75 24.97
CA GLN A 254 -5.03 10.53 26.39
C GLN A 254 -6.47 10.88 26.75
N MET A 255 -7.14 10.00 27.46
CA MET A 255 -8.47 10.29 27.99
C MET A 255 -8.31 11.23 29.17
N ASN A 256 -8.88 12.43 29.08
CA ASN A 256 -9.00 13.30 30.25
C ASN A 256 -9.85 12.57 31.29
N LYS A 257 -9.28 12.31 32.46
CA LYS A 257 -10.09 11.90 33.61
C LYS A 257 -11.08 13.04 33.89
N PRO A 258 -12.37 12.79 34.00
CA PRO A 258 -13.26 13.81 34.56
C PRO A 258 -12.78 14.14 35.97
N ASN A 259 -12.58 15.43 36.24
CA ASN A 259 -12.27 15.95 37.57
C ASN A 259 -13.38 15.59 38.57
#